data_9c6a48394f3cfbd79f4363aa178c233c
#
_entry.id   9c6a48394f3cfbd79f4363aa178c233c
#
_cell.length_a   1.000
_cell.length_b   1.000
_cell.length_c   1.000
_cell.angle_alpha   90.00
_cell.angle_beta   90.00
_cell.angle_gamma   90.00
#
_symmetry.space_group_name_H-M   'P 1'
#
loop_
_entity.id
_entity.type
_entity.pdbx_description
1 polymer ?
#
loop_
_entity_poly.entity_id
_entity_poly.type
_entity_poly.pdbx_seq_one_letter_code
_entity_poly.pdbx_strand_id
1 'polypeptide(L)'
;MINIFCDVIDNFGDAGVCLRLGRDLCNKKEQVNLFCNDLETIKKIIKKDDTKNQYLKISLWPKKENSVELRDTVIQAFSVRLPEYIYSNIKKNKALVINLEYLTAEPFADDCHKLPSYSDGIESFFFFPGFTNKTGGLVIEDTFLKKLKNKNDLLKYQFKNKFINKDSYITLFSYENQNVNYILKNLTEFAEEKNKSFTIIVFEGKPLNNLNQHLNLNLSVGDTYKLDNLFIKVSPMVDQDEYDSLLIGSYIN
;
A
#
# COMPACT_ATOMS: atom_id res chain seq x y z
N MET A 1 -3.32 20.63 -11.30
CA MET A 1 -3.10 20.23 -9.88
C MET A 1 -4.04 19.10 -9.54
N ILE A 2 -3.56 18.05 -8.90
CA ILE A 2 -4.34 16.87 -8.53
C ILE A 2 -4.40 16.77 -7.00
N ASN A 3 -5.60 16.64 -6.44
CA ASN A 3 -5.82 16.54 -5.00
C ASN A 3 -6.33 15.13 -4.68
N ILE A 4 -5.55 14.34 -3.97
CA ILE A 4 -5.89 12.97 -3.59
C ILE A 4 -6.32 12.98 -2.12
N PHE A 5 -7.51 12.51 -1.83
CA PHE A 5 -8.01 12.33 -0.48
C PHE A 5 -7.98 10.84 -0.11
N CYS A 6 -7.24 10.53 0.93
CA CYS A 6 -7.05 9.19 1.46
C CYS A 6 -7.52 9.15 2.92
N ASP A 7 -8.37 8.19 3.24
CA ASP A 7 -8.71 7.82 4.62
C ASP A 7 -8.01 6.50 4.93
N VAL A 8 -7.10 6.50 5.90
CA VAL A 8 -6.37 5.30 6.29
C VAL A 8 -7.26 4.48 7.20
N ILE A 9 -7.93 3.51 6.63
CA ILE A 9 -8.81 2.56 7.34
C ILE A 9 -8.06 1.25 7.55
N ASP A 10 -7.39 0.77 6.50
CA ASP A 10 -6.71 -0.52 6.48
C ASP A 10 -5.17 -0.37 6.55
N ASN A 11 -4.71 0.19 7.67
CA ASN A 11 -3.29 0.30 7.98
C ASN A 11 -2.50 0.99 6.82
N PHE A 12 -1.59 0.28 6.16
CA PHE A 12 -0.69 0.84 5.15
C PHE A 12 -1.21 0.72 3.71
N GLY A 13 -2.22 -0.11 3.46
CA GLY A 13 -2.71 -0.41 2.11
C GLY A 13 -3.19 0.83 1.37
N ASP A 14 -4.14 1.54 1.95
CA ASP A 14 -4.75 2.73 1.34
C ASP A 14 -3.73 3.85 1.14
N ALA A 15 -2.92 4.12 2.18
CA ALA A 15 -1.86 5.11 2.12
C ALA A 15 -0.79 4.75 1.07
N GLY A 16 -0.41 3.47 0.98
CA GLY A 16 0.58 2.97 0.04
C GLY A 16 0.17 3.15 -1.41
N VAL A 17 -1.09 2.81 -1.75
CA VAL A 17 -1.62 3.00 -3.11
C VAL A 17 -1.71 4.47 -3.47
N CYS A 18 -2.20 5.32 -2.56
CA CYS A 18 -2.28 6.76 -2.79
C CYS A 18 -0.90 7.41 -2.97
N LEU A 19 0.10 7.00 -2.18
CA LEU A 19 1.49 7.45 -2.36
C LEU A 19 2.06 7.01 -3.70
N ARG A 20 1.83 5.76 -4.10
CA ARG A 20 2.27 5.21 -5.39
C ARG A 20 1.68 6.01 -6.55
N LEU A 21 0.38 6.26 -6.52
CA LEU A 21 -0.30 7.09 -7.51
C LEU A 21 0.28 8.52 -7.53
N GLY A 22 0.42 9.13 -6.36
CA GLY A 22 0.98 10.48 -6.23
C GLY A 22 2.39 10.58 -6.83
N ARG A 23 3.26 9.61 -6.56
CA ARG A 23 4.63 9.56 -7.12
C ARG A 23 4.62 9.46 -8.64
N ASP A 24 3.79 8.58 -9.20
CA ASP A 24 3.73 8.40 -10.65
C ASP A 24 3.23 9.65 -11.35
N LEU A 25 2.23 10.32 -10.79
CA LEU A 25 1.74 11.62 -11.29
C LEU A 25 2.83 12.70 -11.20
N CYS A 26 3.58 12.76 -10.09
CA CYS A 26 4.70 13.69 -9.95
C CYS A 26 5.83 13.43 -10.97
N ASN A 27 6.09 12.16 -11.30
CA ASN A 27 7.04 11.79 -12.35
C ASN A 27 6.62 12.31 -13.73
N LYS A 28 5.33 12.53 -13.93
CA LYS A 28 4.73 13.17 -15.10
C LYS A 28 4.64 14.69 -14.97
N LYS A 29 5.30 15.27 -13.94
CA LYS A 29 5.34 16.70 -13.63
C LYS A 29 3.99 17.31 -13.20
N GLU A 30 3.06 16.48 -12.75
CA GLU A 30 1.82 16.95 -12.15
C GLU A 30 2.05 17.41 -10.71
N GLN A 31 1.44 18.53 -10.34
CA GLN A 31 1.40 18.98 -8.94
C GLN A 31 0.36 18.17 -8.18
N VAL A 32 0.78 17.47 -7.12
CA VAL A 32 -0.06 16.58 -6.32
C VAL A 32 -0.11 17.02 -4.87
N ASN A 33 -1.31 17.20 -4.34
CA ASN A 33 -1.57 17.28 -2.91
C ASN A 33 -2.19 15.94 -2.45
N LEU A 34 -1.50 15.21 -1.60
CA LEU A 34 -2.04 14.04 -0.92
C LEU A 34 -2.52 14.45 0.48
N PHE A 35 -3.82 14.44 0.66
CA PHE A 35 -4.48 14.68 1.94
C PHE A 35 -4.79 13.35 2.62
N CYS A 36 -4.32 13.18 3.84
CA CYS A 36 -4.51 11.96 4.62
C CYS A 36 -5.01 12.30 6.03
N ASN A 37 -5.83 11.44 6.61
CA ASN A 37 -6.29 11.58 8.00
C ASN A 37 -5.22 11.17 9.02
N ASP A 38 -4.27 10.29 8.64
CA ASP A 38 -3.21 9.78 9.50
C ASP A 38 -1.81 9.93 8.86
N LEU A 39 -1.11 10.99 9.26
CA LEU A 39 0.26 11.23 8.80
C LEU A 39 1.29 10.31 9.47
N GLU A 40 1.02 9.76 10.64
CA GLU A 40 1.98 8.88 11.31
C GLU A 40 2.11 7.54 10.56
N THR A 41 1.01 7.03 10.03
CA THR A 41 1.03 5.87 9.15
C THR A 41 1.80 6.16 7.85
N ILE A 42 1.52 7.29 7.21
CA ILE A 42 2.25 7.67 5.98
C ILE A 42 3.76 7.82 6.22
N LYS A 43 4.17 8.44 7.33
CA LYS A 43 5.60 8.63 7.65
C LYS A 43 6.40 7.33 7.73
N LYS A 44 5.77 6.22 8.06
CA LYS A 44 6.42 4.90 8.15
C LYS A 44 6.76 4.29 6.78
N ILE A 45 6.04 4.69 5.73
CA ILE A 45 6.17 4.13 4.38
C ILE A 45 6.66 5.14 3.33
N ILE A 46 6.83 6.40 3.74
CA ILE A 46 7.34 7.46 2.88
C ILE A 46 8.83 7.26 2.55
N LYS A 47 9.20 7.52 1.32
CA LYS A 47 10.60 7.47 0.88
C LYS A 47 11.29 8.82 1.16
N LYS A 48 12.63 8.80 1.30
CA LYS A 48 13.41 10.05 1.43
C LYS A 48 13.20 11.01 0.26
N ASP A 49 13.00 10.47 -0.94
CA ASP A 49 12.82 11.28 -2.14
C ASP A 49 11.44 11.95 -2.20
N ASP A 50 10.43 11.36 -1.56
CA ASP A 50 9.10 11.97 -1.50
C ASP A 50 9.11 13.31 -0.76
N THR A 51 9.90 13.41 0.32
CA THR A 51 10.00 14.64 1.12
C THR A 51 10.73 15.77 0.39
N LYS A 52 11.49 15.46 -0.65
CA LYS A 52 12.24 16.41 -1.48
C LYS A 52 11.56 16.71 -2.80
N ASN A 53 10.49 15.99 -3.12
CA ASN A 53 9.79 16.14 -4.39
C ASN A 53 8.97 17.42 -4.39
N GLN A 54 9.38 18.40 -5.18
CA GLN A 54 8.70 19.69 -5.30
C GLN A 54 7.28 19.61 -5.86
N TYR A 55 6.91 18.50 -6.49
CA TYR A 55 5.59 18.26 -7.06
C TYR A 55 4.64 17.56 -6.09
N LEU A 56 5.15 16.94 -5.00
CA LEU A 56 4.36 16.17 -4.03
C LEU A 56 4.27 16.92 -2.71
N LYS A 57 3.07 17.24 -2.29
CA LYS A 57 2.78 17.75 -0.96
C LYS A 57 1.89 16.76 -0.22
N ILE A 58 2.34 16.33 0.97
CA ILE A 58 1.57 15.43 1.84
C ILE A 58 1.17 16.22 3.07
N SER A 59 -0.12 16.19 3.43
CA SER A 59 -0.65 16.93 4.57
C SER A 59 -1.90 16.28 5.16
N LEU A 60 -2.25 16.70 6.37
CA LEU A 60 -3.56 16.36 6.93
C LEU A 60 -4.69 16.94 6.09
N TRP A 61 -5.85 16.34 6.19
CA TRP A 61 -7.06 16.88 5.59
C TRP A 61 -7.25 18.34 5.99
N PRO A 62 -7.68 19.20 5.06
CA PRO A 62 -8.00 20.59 5.36
C PRO A 62 -9.04 20.66 6.46
N LYS A 63 -8.85 21.52 7.48
CA LYS A 63 -9.78 21.62 8.61
C LYS A 63 -10.89 22.65 8.40
N LYS A 64 -10.77 23.52 7.38
CA LYS A 64 -11.70 24.62 7.12
C LYS A 64 -11.94 24.79 5.65
N GLU A 65 -13.11 25.30 5.29
CA GLU A 65 -13.60 25.51 3.93
C GLU A 65 -12.61 26.28 3.00
N ASN A 66 -11.94 27.28 3.54
CA ASN A 66 -11.04 28.15 2.75
C ASN A 66 -9.55 27.80 2.91
N SER A 67 -9.21 26.66 3.50
CA SER A 67 -7.81 26.29 3.75
C SER A 67 -7.10 25.70 2.53
N VAL A 68 -7.86 25.30 1.52
CA VAL A 68 -7.33 24.76 0.26
C VAL A 68 -8.29 25.11 -0.88
N GLU A 69 -7.76 25.40 -2.05
CA GLU A 69 -8.54 25.58 -3.26
C GLU A 69 -8.45 24.30 -4.10
N LEU A 70 -9.58 23.60 -4.21
CA LEU A 70 -9.69 22.36 -4.97
C LEU A 70 -10.11 22.67 -6.40
N ARG A 71 -9.11 23.02 -7.22
CA ARG A 71 -9.28 23.18 -8.68
C ARG A 71 -8.87 21.89 -9.39
N ASP A 72 -9.18 21.84 -10.68
CA ASP A 72 -8.78 20.78 -11.63
C ASP A 72 -9.32 19.41 -11.25
N THR A 73 -8.55 18.56 -10.58
CA THR A 73 -8.93 17.17 -10.30
C THR A 73 -8.89 16.85 -8.80
N VAL A 74 -9.93 16.20 -8.33
CA VAL A 74 -10.04 15.63 -7.00
C VAL A 74 -10.20 14.11 -7.13
N ILE A 75 -9.34 13.35 -6.49
CA ILE A 75 -9.41 11.89 -6.41
C ILE A 75 -9.87 11.52 -5.01
N GLN A 76 -11.03 10.87 -4.92
CA GLN A 76 -11.54 10.26 -3.71
C GLN A 76 -11.10 8.79 -3.70
N ALA A 77 -10.16 8.43 -2.82
CA ALA A 77 -9.65 7.07 -2.78
C ALA A 77 -10.52 6.19 -1.88
N PHE A 78 -10.90 5.02 -2.41
CA PHE A 78 -11.51 3.92 -1.67
C PHE A 78 -12.81 4.31 -0.95
N SER A 79 -13.73 4.91 -1.71
CA SER A 79 -15.05 5.32 -1.20
C SER A 79 -15.01 6.28 0.00
N VAL A 80 -13.93 7.05 0.14
CA VAL A 80 -13.79 8.03 1.20
C VAL A 80 -14.94 9.03 1.15
N ARG A 81 -15.57 9.28 2.30
CA ARG A 81 -16.59 10.31 2.42
C ARG A 81 -15.95 11.62 2.87
N LEU A 82 -15.97 12.61 1.98
CA LEU A 82 -15.41 13.93 2.27
C LEU A 82 -16.36 14.76 3.14
N PRO A 83 -15.85 15.66 3.97
CA PRO A 83 -16.67 16.64 4.68
C PRO A 83 -17.43 17.58 3.74
N GLU A 84 -18.59 18.08 4.15
CA GLU A 84 -19.46 18.95 3.34
C GLU A 84 -18.73 20.20 2.81
N TYR A 85 -17.83 20.81 3.59
CA TYR A 85 -17.07 21.96 3.13
C TYR A 85 -16.09 21.64 1.99
N ILE A 86 -15.62 20.40 1.87
CA ILE A 86 -14.83 19.93 0.73
C ILE A 86 -15.72 19.81 -0.49
N TYR A 87 -16.90 19.20 -0.37
CA TYR A 87 -17.86 19.11 -1.47
C TYR A 87 -18.29 20.49 -1.95
N SER A 88 -18.53 21.44 -1.04
CA SER A 88 -18.83 22.83 -1.39
C SER A 88 -17.71 23.49 -2.19
N ASN A 89 -16.43 23.24 -1.82
CA ASN A 89 -15.27 23.75 -2.53
C ASN A 89 -15.15 23.13 -3.93
N ILE A 90 -15.36 21.82 -4.06
CA ILE A 90 -15.39 21.10 -5.35
C ILE A 90 -16.44 21.69 -6.28
N LYS A 91 -17.68 21.89 -5.79
CA LYS A 91 -18.78 22.51 -6.55
C LYS A 91 -18.44 23.92 -7.03
N LYS A 92 -17.94 24.76 -6.12
CA LYS A 92 -17.56 26.14 -6.40
C LYS A 92 -16.52 26.23 -7.51
N ASN A 93 -15.53 25.34 -7.48
CA ASN A 93 -14.42 25.34 -8.42
C ASN A 93 -14.66 24.46 -9.66
N LYS A 94 -15.78 23.72 -9.70
CA LYS A 94 -16.11 22.78 -10.78
C LYS A 94 -15.00 21.77 -11.05
N ALA A 95 -14.38 21.26 -9.99
CA ALA A 95 -13.31 20.28 -10.11
C ALA A 95 -13.85 18.96 -10.67
N LEU A 96 -13.04 18.28 -11.51
CA LEU A 96 -13.30 16.91 -11.93
C LEU A 96 -13.12 15.98 -10.73
N VAL A 97 -14.12 15.15 -10.45
CA VAL A 97 -14.04 14.17 -9.36
C VAL A 97 -13.89 12.76 -9.89
N ILE A 98 -12.89 12.04 -9.39
CA ILE A 98 -12.61 10.64 -9.72
C ILE A 98 -12.70 9.81 -8.43
N ASN A 99 -13.54 8.79 -8.44
CA ASN A 99 -13.64 7.80 -7.39
C ASN A 99 -12.66 6.67 -7.71
N LEU A 100 -11.50 6.67 -7.06
CA LEU A 100 -10.52 5.59 -7.17
C LEU A 100 -10.97 4.42 -6.30
N GLU A 101 -11.26 3.31 -6.91
CA GLU A 101 -11.71 2.08 -6.26
C GLU A 101 -10.55 1.11 -6.00
N TYR A 102 -10.81 0.06 -5.22
CA TYR A 102 -9.84 -1.00 -4.97
C TYR A 102 -9.55 -1.81 -6.24
N LEU A 103 -8.34 -2.35 -6.30
CA LEU A 103 -7.98 -3.32 -7.32
C LEU A 103 -8.88 -4.56 -7.19
N THR A 104 -9.52 -4.93 -8.29
CA THR A 104 -10.40 -6.09 -8.30
C THR A 104 -10.29 -6.87 -9.62
N ALA A 105 -10.54 -8.18 -9.53
CA ALA A 105 -10.70 -9.07 -10.69
C ALA A 105 -12.19 -9.38 -10.97
N GLU A 106 -13.10 -8.76 -10.22
CA GLU A 106 -14.53 -9.00 -10.37
C GLU A 106 -15.06 -8.43 -11.69
N PRO A 107 -15.93 -9.14 -12.41
CA PRO A 107 -16.41 -8.74 -13.74
C PRO A 107 -17.11 -7.37 -13.77
N PHE A 108 -17.77 -6.96 -12.68
CA PHE A 108 -18.45 -5.67 -12.62
C PHE A 108 -17.52 -4.48 -12.83
N ALA A 109 -16.23 -4.62 -12.53
CA ALA A 109 -15.27 -3.53 -12.71
C ALA A 109 -15.13 -3.13 -14.19
N ASP A 110 -15.25 -4.09 -15.11
CA ASP A 110 -15.23 -3.84 -16.55
C ASP A 110 -16.40 -2.95 -17.00
N ASP A 111 -17.55 -3.14 -16.38
CA ASP A 111 -18.77 -2.43 -16.75
C ASP A 111 -18.91 -1.09 -16.01
N CYS A 112 -18.34 -0.98 -14.80
CA CYS A 112 -18.43 0.22 -13.97
C CYS A 112 -17.31 1.24 -14.20
N HIS A 113 -16.16 0.82 -14.77
CA HIS A 113 -15.04 1.73 -15.03
C HIS A 113 -15.44 2.88 -15.95
N LYS A 114 -15.15 4.12 -15.53
CA LYS A 114 -15.53 5.38 -16.19
C LYS A 114 -17.02 5.72 -16.18
N LEU A 115 -17.89 4.92 -15.56
CA LEU A 115 -19.28 5.32 -15.41
C LEU A 115 -19.37 6.56 -14.51
N PRO A 116 -20.30 7.47 -14.83
CA PRO A 116 -20.60 8.60 -13.97
C PRO A 116 -21.37 8.15 -12.72
N SER A 117 -21.12 8.83 -11.63
CA SER A 117 -21.87 8.75 -10.38
C SER A 117 -22.29 10.16 -9.95
N TYR A 118 -23.48 10.28 -9.42
CA TYR A 118 -24.03 11.57 -8.96
C TYR A 118 -24.33 11.46 -7.46
N SER A 119 -23.56 12.15 -6.65
CA SER A 119 -23.78 12.24 -5.21
C SER A 119 -23.57 13.66 -4.73
N ASP A 120 -24.40 14.11 -3.80
CA ASP A 120 -24.34 15.44 -3.20
C ASP A 120 -24.31 16.60 -4.22
N GLY A 121 -24.92 16.40 -5.41
CA GLY A 121 -24.94 17.37 -6.50
C GLY A 121 -23.57 17.55 -7.19
N ILE A 122 -22.73 16.55 -7.15
CA ILE A 122 -21.44 16.47 -7.83
C ILE A 122 -21.48 15.27 -8.76
N GLU A 123 -21.03 15.49 -10.00
CA GLU A 123 -20.73 14.42 -10.93
C GLU A 123 -19.31 13.93 -10.66
N SER A 124 -19.15 12.63 -10.57
CA SER A 124 -17.87 11.95 -10.41
C SER A 124 -17.77 10.75 -11.34
N PHE A 125 -16.57 10.23 -11.57
CA PHE A 125 -16.37 9.08 -12.45
C PHE A 125 -15.61 7.99 -11.70
N PHE A 126 -16.06 6.75 -11.84
CA PHE A 126 -15.37 5.62 -11.24
C PHE A 126 -14.08 5.29 -11.98
N PHE A 127 -13.01 5.08 -11.22
CA PHE A 127 -11.77 4.50 -11.71
C PHE A 127 -11.54 3.18 -10.98
N PHE A 128 -11.77 2.07 -11.68
CA PHE A 128 -11.49 0.73 -11.18
C PHE A 128 -10.13 0.26 -11.68
N PRO A 129 -9.12 0.13 -10.81
CA PRO A 129 -7.94 -0.65 -11.13
C PRO A 129 -8.33 -2.11 -11.36
N GLY A 130 -7.70 -2.76 -12.34
CA GLY A 130 -8.06 -4.14 -12.69
C GLY A 130 -7.11 -4.76 -13.70
N PHE A 131 -7.43 -5.97 -14.14
CA PHE A 131 -6.55 -6.83 -14.94
C PHE A 131 -6.95 -6.93 -16.41
N THR A 132 -8.03 -6.27 -16.80
CA THR A 132 -8.53 -6.30 -18.18
C THR A 132 -8.26 -4.97 -18.89
N ASN A 133 -8.40 -4.96 -20.22
CA ASN A 133 -8.28 -3.75 -21.02
C ASN A 133 -9.49 -2.80 -20.90
N LYS A 134 -10.54 -3.22 -20.22
CA LYS A 134 -11.73 -2.40 -19.94
C LYS A 134 -11.62 -1.65 -18.60
N THR A 135 -10.67 -2.00 -17.75
CA THR A 135 -10.40 -1.35 -16.47
C THR A 135 -9.27 -0.32 -16.60
N GLY A 136 -8.94 0.37 -15.49
CA GLY A 136 -7.88 1.36 -15.43
C GLY A 136 -6.46 0.78 -15.39
N GLY A 137 -6.31 -0.56 -15.39
CA GLY A 137 -5.03 -1.22 -15.21
C GLY A 137 -4.52 -1.17 -13.77
N LEU A 138 -3.24 -1.40 -13.56
CA LEU A 138 -2.62 -1.40 -12.24
C LEU A 138 -2.08 -0.03 -11.87
N VAL A 139 -2.30 0.39 -10.62
CA VAL A 139 -1.66 1.59 -10.05
C VAL A 139 -0.22 1.23 -9.66
N ILE A 140 0.71 1.45 -10.58
CA ILE A 140 2.09 1.00 -10.47
C ILE A 140 3.04 2.04 -11.12
N GLU A 141 4.12 2.38 -10.45
CA GLU A 141 5.08 3.34 -10.98
C GLU A 141 5.98 2.71 -12.06
N ASP A 142 6.35 3.49 -13.06
CA ASP A 142 7.33 3.08 -14.09
C ASP A 142 8.65 2.62 -13.47
N THR A 143 9.05 3.19 -12.34
CA THR A 143 10.25 2.80 -11.59
C THR A 143 10.14 1.38 -11.04
N PHE A 144 8.97 0.96 -10.59
CA PHE A 144 8.72 -0.40 -10.13
C PHE A 144 8.82 -1.40 -11.28
N LEU A 145 8.23 -1.10 -12.43
CA LEU A 145 8.33 -1.94 -13.63
C LEU A 145 9.78 -2.13 -14.10
N LYS A 146 10.60 -1.07 -13.98
CA LYS A 146 12.05 -1.16 -14.26
C LYS A 146 12.77 -2.08 -13.26
N LYS A 147 12.41 -2.00 -11.98
CA LYS A 147 12.94 -2.90 -10.94
C LYS A 147 12.59 -4.35 -11.20
N LEU A 148 11.34 -4.65 -11.57
CA LEU A 148 10.92 -6.01 -11.92
C LEU A 148 11.77 -6.63 -13.04
N LYS A 149 12.17 -5.84 -14.04
CA LYS A 149 13.03 -6.29 -15.14
C LYS A 149 14.46 -6.61 -14.70
N ASN A 150 14.94 -5.97 -13.62
CA ASN A 150 16.30 -6.12 -13.11
C ASN A 150 16.33 -6.95 -11.81
N LYS A 151 15.73 -8.14 -11.85
CA LYS A 151 15.60 -9.04 -10.67
C LYS A 151 16.93 -9.28 -9.93
N ASN A 152 18.06 -9.31 -10.64
CA ASN A 152 19.39 -9.47 -10.02
C ASN A 152 19.81 -8.26 -9.15
N ASP A 153 19.35 -7.06 -9.48
CA ASP A 153 19.64 -5.86 -8.67
C ASP A 153 18.77 -5.84 -7.41
N LEU A 154 17.56 -6.38 -7.49
CA LEU A 154 16.67 -6.55 -6.33
C LEU A 154 17.26 -7.53 -5.31
N LEU A 155 17.77 -8.66 -5.78
CA LEU A 155 18.46 -9.62 -4.90
C LEU A 155 19.68 -8.99 -4.19
N LYS A 156 20.46 -8.16 -4.88
CA LYS A 156 21.57 -7.41 -4.27
C LYS A 156 21.10 -6.41 -3.21
N TYR A 157 19.97 -5.77 -3.44
CA TYR A 157 19.37 -4.82 -2.50
C TYR A 157 18.90 -5.51 -1.21
N GLN A 158 18.27 -6.66 -1.34
CA GLN A 158 17.82 -7.50 -0.23
C GLN A 158 18.97 -7.95 0.67
N PHE A 159 20.12 -8.35 0.08
CA PHE A 159 21.30 -8.77 0.83
C PHE A 159 22.00 -7.61 1.56
N LYS A 160 21.86 -6.37 1.10
CA LYS A 160 22.40 -5.19 1.81
C LYS A 160 21.71 -4.93 3.13
N ASN A 161 20.45 -5.25 3.26
CA ASN A 161 19.63 -4.90 4.42
C ASN A 161 19.69 -5.90 5.58
N LYS A 162 20.70 -6.77 5.65
CA LYS A 162 21.03 -7.67 6.79
C LYS A 162 19.88 -8.59 7.27
N PHE A 163 18.73 -8.58 6.62
CA PHE A 163 17.55 -9.30 7.09
C PHE A 163 17.55 -10.78 6.70
N ILE A 164 18.39 -11.17 5.74
CA ILE A 164 18.28 -12.48 5.12
C ILE A 164 19.66 -13.12 5.10
N ASN A 165 19.81 -14.20 5.85
CA ASN A 165 20.82 -15.19 5.56
C ASN A 165 20.49 -15.77 4.18
N LYS A 166 21.42 -16.39 3.49
CA LYS A 166 21.33 -16.93 2.12
C LYS A 166 20.11 -17.85 1.85
N ASP A 167 19.23 -18.00 2.83
CA ASP A 167 18.10 -18.90 2.80
C ASP A 167 16.87 -18.25 2.18
N SER A 168 16.01 -19.07 1.64
CA SER A 168 14.72 -18.65 1.10
C SER A 168 13.86 -18.04 2.22
N TYR A 169 13.20 -16.93 1.92
CA TYR A 169 12.33 -16.28 2.89
C TYR A 169 10.90 -16.13 2.37
N ILE A 170 10.00 -15.97 3.32
CA ILE A 170 8.56 -15.78 3.12
C ILE A 170 8.17 -14.53 3.89
N THR A 171 7.40 -13.62 3.29
CA THR A 171 6.81 -12.51 4.02
C THR A 171 5.43 -12.91 4.53
N LEU A 172 5.20 -12.76 5.83
CA LEU A 172 3.90 -13.03 6.45
C LEU A 172 3.16 -11.71 6.65
N PHE A 173 2.08 -11.54 5.89
CA PHE A 173 1.08 -10.50 6.11
C PHE A 173 -0.23 -11.16 6.57
N SER A 174 -0.80 -10.66 7.66
CA SER A 174 -2.08 -11.16 8.16
C SER A 174 -2.88 -10.04 8.82
N TYR A 175 -4.20 -10.15 8.73
CA TYR A 175 -5.11 -9.34 9.52
C TYR A 175 -5.32 -9.96 10.90
N GLU A 176 -5.90 -9.19 11.82
CA GLU A 176 -6.38 -9.71 13.10
C GLU A 176 -7.38 -10.85 12.87
N ASN A 177 -7.39 -11.83 13.77
CA ASN A 177 -8.29 -13.01 13.73
C ASN A 177 -8.04 -14.04 12.60
N GLN A 178 -6.98 -13.92 11.83
CA GLN A 178 -6.58 -14.99 10.92
C GLN A 178 -5.89 -16.12 11.68
N ASN A 179 -6.15 -17.36 11.26
CA ASN A 179 -5.56 -18.54 11.91
C ASN A 179 -4.08 -18.71 11.49
N VAL A 180 -3.20 -17.96 12.12
CA VAL A 180 -1.74 -18.01 11.87
C VAL A 180 -1.16 -19.39 12.18
N ASN A 181 -1.70 -20.11 13.17
CA ASN A 181 -1.25 -21.47 13.50
C ASN A 181 -1.43 -22.42 12.31
N TYR A 182 -2.56 -22.32 11.61
CA TYR A 182 -2.80 -23.14 10.42
C TYR A 182 -1.79 -22.82 9.31
N ILE A 183 -1.51 -21.55 9.09
CA ILE A 183 -0.52 -21.10 8.09
C ILE A 183 0.88 -21.62 8.47
N LEU A 184 1.31 -21.43 9.71
CA LEU A 184 2.63 -21.86 10.17
C LEU A 184 2.79 -23.38 10.12
N LYS A 185 1.76 -24.15 10.50
CA LYS A 185 1.76 -25.61 10.39
C LYS A 185 2.00 -26.07 8.95
N ASN A 186 1.22 -25.53 7.98
CA ASN A 186 1.40 -25.87 6.57
C ASN A 186 2.79 -25.46 6.04
N LEU A 187 3.32 -24.32 6.49
CA LEU A 187 4.67 -23.90 6.12
C LEU A 187 5.75 -24.79 6.72
N THR A 188 5.56 -25.32 7.92
CA THR A 188 6.48 -26.29 8.54
C THR A 188 6.47 -27.60 7.73
N GLU A 189 5.30 -28.14 7.43
CA GLU A 189 5.15 -29.35 6.60
C GLU A 189 5.79 -29.15 5.21
N PHE A 190 5.58 -27.99 4.59
CA PHE A 190 6.21 -27.64 3.32
C PHE A 190 7.74 -27.55 3.42
N ALA A 191 8.26 -26.96 4.50
CA ALA A 191 9.71 -26.86 4.74
C ALA A 191 10.35 -28.25 4.89
N GLU A 192 9.69 -29.15 5.60
CA GLU A 192 10.11 -30.55 5.76
C GLU A 192 10.10 -31.30 4.41
N GLU A 193 9.01 -31.21 3.66
CA GLU A 193 8.89 -31.80 2.32
C GLU A 193 10.02 -31.35 1.39
N LYS A 194 10.35 -30.05 1.41
CA LYS A 194 11.43 -29.48 0.59
C LYS A 194 12.83 -29.73 1.17
N ASN A 195 12.94 -30.29 2.36
CA ASN A 195 14.19 -30.42 3.13
C ASN A 195 14.96 -29.09 3.19
N LYS A 196 14.24 -28.01 3.52
CA LYS A 196 14.76 -26.64 3.58
C LYS A 196 14.31 -25.93 4.84
N SER A 197 15.07 -24.90 5.22
CA SER A 197 14.64 -23.94 6.22
C SER A 197 14.21 -22.64 5.55
N PHE A 198 13.23 -21.96 6.13
CA PHE A 198 12.73 -20.67 5.65
C PHE A 198 12.78 -19.62 6.75
N THR A 199 13.13 -18.40 6.36
CA THR A 199 12.95 -17.24 7.23
C THR A 199 11.59 -16.62 6.96
N ILE A 200 10.75 -16.53 7.99
CA ILE A 200 9.45 -15.85 7.95
C ILE A 200 9.65 -14.42 8.45
N ILE A 201 9.49 -13.44 7.58
CA ILE A 201 9.58 -12.03 7.94
C ILE A 201 8.18 -11.54 8.33
N VAL A 202 8.06 -11.05 9.55
CA VAL A 202 6.84 -10.47 10.12
C VAL A 202 7.11 -9.02 10.47
N PHE A 203 6.27 -8.13 9.96
CA PHE A 203 6.39 -6.71 10.30
C PHE A 203 5.66 -6.36 11.60
N GLU A 204 6.13 -5.31 12.27
CA GLU A 204 5.43 -4.72 13.42
C GLU A 204 3.98 -4.32 13.05
N GLY A 205 3.11 -4.28 14.06
CA GLY A 205 1.70 -3.95 13.89
C GLY A 205 0.79 -5.17 13.90
N LYS A 206 -0.31 -5.14 13.13
CA LYS A 206 -1.33 -6.20 13.12
C LYS A 206 -0.77 -7.62 12.89
N PRO A 207 0.14 -7.86 11.93
CA PRO A 207 0.70 -9.18 11.71
C PRO A 207 1.46 -9.73 12.93
N LEU A 208 2.26 -8.89 13.58
CA LEU A 208 3.00 -9.28 14.78
C LEU A 208 2.08 -9.54 15.96
N ASN A 209 1.08 -8.67 16.17
CA ASN A 209 0.09 -8.84 17.25
C ASN A 209 -0.65 -10.16 17.09
N ASN A 210 -1.11 -10.45 15.88
CA ASN A 210 -1.80 -11.69 15.56
C ASN A 210 -0.91 -12.93 15.79
N LEU A 211 0.36 -12.87 15.37
CA LEU A 211 1.35 -13.92 15.60
C LEU A 211 1.57 -14.16 17.11
N ASN A 212 1.83 -13.11 17.87
CA ASN A 212 2.06 -13.18 19.31
C ASN A 212 0.87 -13.80 20.04
N GLN A 213 -0.35 -13.39 19.68
CA GLN A 213 -1.58 -13.92 20.25
C GLN A 213 -1.72 -15.42 19.98
N HIS A 214 -1.51 -15.87 18.74
CA HIS A 214 -1.73 -17.27 18.36
C HIS A 214 -0.64 -18.22 18.87
N LEU A 215 0.61 -17.74 18.98
CA LEU A 215 1.71 -18.55 19.52
C LEU A 215 1.93 -18.36 21.02
N ASN A 216 1.12 -17.53 21.68
CA ASN A 216 1.30 -17.14 23.09
C ASN A 216 2.74 -16.63 23.36
N LEU A 217 3.22 -15.75 22.49
CA LEU A 217 4.56 -15.15 22.54
C LEU A 217 4.44 -13.64 22.76
N ASN A 218 5.57 -13.02 23.07
CA ASN A 218 5.69 -11.57 23.23
C ASN A 218 6.93 -11.07 22.45
N LEU A 219 6.94 -11.33 21.15
CA LEU A 219 8.03 -10.91 20.27
C LEU A 219 7.92 -9.41 19.96
N SER A 220 9.06 -8.77 19.83
CA SER A 220 9.25 -7.36 19.50
C SER A 220 10.16 -7.21 18.27
N VAL A 221 10.23 -6.01 17.73
CA VAL A 221 11.11 -5.69 16.59
C VAL A 221 12.57 -6.06 16.92
N GLY A 222 13.19 -6.83 16.04
CA GLY A 222 14.55 -7.35 16.16
C GLY A 222 14.61 -8.77 16.70
N ASP A 223 13.54 -9.29 17.29
CA ASP A 223 13.51 -10.65 17.81
C ASP A 223 13.48 -11.69 16.69
N THR A 224 13.99 -12.87 17.03
CA THR A 224 13.93 -14.06 16.19
C THR A 224 13.42 -15.24 17.01
N TYR A 225 12.45 -15.97 16.47
CA TYR A 225 11.89 -17.16 17.10
C TYR A 225 12.02 -18.36 16.17
N LYS A 226 12.50 -19.47 16.67
CA LYS A 226 12.65 -20.70 15.90
C LYS A 226 11.46 -21.62 16.14
N LEU A 227 10.82 -22.03 15.06
CA LEU A 227 9.74 -23.01 15.04
C LEU A 227 10.12 -24.10 14.01
N ASP A 228 10.64 -25.24 14.48
CA ASP A 228 11.13 -26.33 13.63
C ASP A 228 12.14 -25.84 12.56
N ASN A 229 11.78 -25.98 11.28
CA ASN A 229 12.56 -25.51 10.12
C ASN A 229 12.24 -24.06 9.71
N LEU A 230 11.42 -23.36 10.50
CA LEU A 230 11.07 -21.96 10.27
C LEU A 230 11.81 -21.04 11.25
N PHE A 231 12.31 -19.93 10.77
CA PHE A 231 12.91 -18.86 11.56
C PHE A 231 12.05 -17.60 11.42
N ILE A 232 11.22 -17.33 12.42
CA ILE A 232 10.38 -16.13 12.44
C ILE A 232 11.25 -14.95 12.87
N LYS A 233 11.31 -13.92 12.03
CA LYS A 233 12.07 -12.69 12.28
C LYS A 233 11.16 -11.51 12.28
N VAL A 234 11.14 -10.73 13.37
CA VAL A 234 10.35 -9.52 13.49
C VAL A 234 11.14 -8.33 12.93
N SER A 235 10.56 -7.68 11.92
CA SER A 235 11.13 -6.51 11.26
C SER A 235 10.35 -5.24 11.61
N PRO A 236 11.03 -4.09 11.76
CA PRO A 236 10.35 -2.81 11.73
C PRO A 236 9.68 -2.61 10.37
N MET A 237 8.70 -1.70 10.30
CA MET A 237 8.19 -1.26 9.00
C MET A 237 9.34 -0.69 8.16
N VAL A 238 9.27 -0.99 6.87
CA VAL A 238 10.22 -0.53 5.87
C VAL A 238 9.52 0.42 4.89
N ASP A 239 10.27 1.23 4.19
CA ASP A 239 9.70 2.05 3.14
C ASP A 239 9.16 1.20 1.98
N GLN A 240 8.34 1.81 1.13
CA GLN A 240 7.66 1.08 0.06
C GLN A 240 8.63 0.44 -0.96
N ASP A 241 9.81 1.03 -1.20
CA ASP A 241 10.80 0.44 -2.11
C ASP A 241 11.43 -0.83 -1.54
N GLU A 242 11.70 -0.82 -0.24
CA GLU A 242 12.21 -1.98 0.48
C GLU A 242 11.15 -3.07 0.55
N TYR A 243 9.90 -2.71 0.85
CA TYR A 243 8.78 -3.64 0.89
C TYR A 243 8.53 -4.31 -0.47
N ASP A 244 8.48 -3.53 -1.55
CA ASP A 244 8.35 -4.05 -2.91
C ASP A 244 9.49 -5.03 -3.25
N SER A 245 10.71 -4.70 -2.84
CA SER A 245 11.88 -5.54 -3.07
C SER A 245 11.79 -6.86 -2.29
N LEU A 246 11.28 -6.82 -1.06
CA LEU A 246 11.03 -8.01 -0.26
C LEU A 246 9.97 -8.91 -0.90
N LEU A 247 8.86 -8.35 -1.36
CA LEU A 247 7.80 -9.12 -2.02
C LEU A 247 8.31 -9.81 -3.29
N ILE A 248 9.05 -9.09 -4.14
CA ILE A 248 9.57 -9.65 -5.41
C ILE A 248 10.58 -10.78 -5.17
N GLY A 249 11.34 -10.70 -4.08
CA GLY A 249 12.34 -11.70 -3.74
C GLY A 249 11.83 -12.83 -2.85
N SER A 250 10.59 -12.78 -2.39
CA SER A 250 10.00 -13.84 -1.57
C SER A 250 9.96 -15.17 -2.34
N TYR A 251 10.16 -16.28 -1.61
CA TYR A 251 10.17 -17.63 -2.18
C TYR A 251 8.79 -18.02 -2.74
N ILE A 252 7.76 -17.58 -2.09
CA ILE A 252 6.38 -17.76 -2.54
C ILE A 252 5.93 -16.43 -3.16
N ASN A 253 5.90 -16.41 -4.47
CA ASN A 253 5.34 -15.34 -5.29
C ASN A 253 4.07 -15.85 -5.95
#